data_6da605df49b9430b605c667eb8f76a47
#
_entry.id   6da605df49b9430b605c667eb8f76a47
#
_cell.length_a   1.000
_cell.length_b   1.000
_cell.length_c   1.000
_cell.angle_alpha   90.00
_cell.angle_beta   90.00
_cell.angle_gamma   90.00
#
_symmetry.space_group_name_H-M   'P 1'
#
loop_
_entity.id
_entity.type
_entity.pdbx_description
1 polymer ?
#
loop_
_entity_poly.entity_id
_entity_poly.type
_entity_poly.pdbx_seq_one_letter_code
_entity_poly.pdbx_strand_id
1 'polypeptide(L)'
;SSFSTAANTVEALKDAYAVLERKLGGAPTWMAVHGTYHHAGETVTATLQALAPGVPFQGGSSCLGVMTEAGFHSEEGMGLGILGIRDPEGVYGVGCAELTLDARESGREAIKQALQNAGQNTPPRVIWITCAPGDEEEILAGIEEGLDGAHVPIIGGSSADNTVEGKWY
;
A
#
# COMPACT_ATOMS: atom_id res chain seq x y z
N SER A 1 -9.95 -8.47 -5.26
CA SER A 1 -9.22 -7.32 -5.85
C SER A 1 -9.89 -6.80 -7.12
N SER A 2 -9.39 -5.70 -7.62
CA SER A 2 -9.82 -5.06 -8.86
C SER A 2 -8.63 -4.36 -9.52
N PHE A 3 -8.79 -3.97 -10.79
CA PHE A 3 -7.74 -3.25 -11.52
C PHE A 3 -8.34 -2.35 -12.60
N SER A 4 -7.50 -1.44 -13.12
CA SER A 4 -7.75 -0.69 -14.35
C SER A 4 -6.42 -0.48 -15.09
N THR A 5 -6.49 -0.41 -16.42
CA THR A 5 -5.33 -0.07 -17.29
C THR A 5 -5.48 1.32 -17.92
N ALA A 6 -6.46 2.11 -17.47
CA ALA A 6 -6.62 3.46 -17.94
C ALA A 6 -5.41 4.33 -17.63
N ALA A 7 -4.95 5.12 -18.61
CA ALA A 7 -3.78 5.99 -18.46
C ALA A 7 -4.02 7.16 -17.50
N ASN A 8 -5.26 7.62 -17.38
CA ASN A 8 -5.63 8.67 -16.45
C ASN A 8 -5.79 8.08 -15.04
N THR A 9 -4.99 8.57 -14.09
CA THR A 9 -4.96 8.07 -12.71
C THR A 9 -6.32 8.17 -12.01
N VAL A 10 -7.04 9.26 -12.18
CA VAL A 10 -8.35 9.45 -11.53
C VAL A 10 -9.39 8.49 -12.10
N GLU A 11 -9.40 8.28 -13.42
CA GLU A 11 -10.27 7.31 -14.09
C GLU A 11 -9.92 5.89 -13.64
N ALA A 12 -8.64 5.52 -13.68
CA ALA A 12 -8.17 4.21 -13.25
C ALA A 12 -8.62 3.87 -11.82
N LEU A 13 -8.47 4.81 -10.89
CA LEU A 13 -8.90 4.63 -9.51
C LEU A 13 -10.42 4.51 -9.38
N LYS A 14 -11.19 5.37 -10.06
CA LYS A 14 -12.65 5.31 -10.03
C LYS A 14 -13.17 3.97 -10.55
N ASP A 15 -12.63 3.50 -11.68
CA ASP A 15 -13.01 2.23 -12.29
C ASP A 15 -12.68 1.06 -11.37
N ALA A 16 -11.43 0.99 -10.89
CA ALA A 16 -10.99 -0.07 -10.00
C ALA A 16 -11.78 -0.06 -8.68
N TYR A 17 -11.98 1.11 -8.07
CA TYR A 17 -12.72 1.23 -6.81
C TYR A 17 -14.19 0.81 -6.96
N ALA A 18 -14.87 1.24 -8.00
CA ALA A 18 -16.27 0.86 -8.25
C ALA A 18 -16.44 -0.66 -8.46
N VAL A 19 -15.46 -1.32 -9.11
CA VAL A 19 -15.45 -2.78 -9.23
C VAL A 19 -15.20 -3.43 -7.87
N LEU A 20 -14.24 -2.92 -7.11
CA LEU A 20 -13.92 -3.42 -5.78
C LEU A 20 -15.12 -3.37 -4.84
N GLU A 21 -15.75 -2.20 -4.73
CA GLU A 21 -16.90 -1.97 -3.85
C GLU A 21 -18.07 -2.91 -4.16
N ARG A 22 -18.35 -3.15 -5.45
CA ARG A 22 -19.35 -4.15 -5.86
C ARG A 22 -18.98 -5.57 -5.44
N LYS A 23 -17.70 -5.97 -5.60
CA LYS A 23 -17.22 -7.29 -5.21
C LYS A 23 -17.29 -7.51 -3.70
N LEU A 24 -17.03 -6.47 -2.90
CA LEU A 24 -17.06 -6.51 -1.44
C LEU A 24 -18.49 -6.37 -0.87
N GLY A 25 -19.46 -5.95 -1.68
CA GLY A 25 -20.82 -5.65 -1.22
C GLY A 25 -20.88 -4.41 -0.34
N GLY A 26 -19.97 -3.45 -0.52
CA GLY A 26 -19.88 -2.17 0.20
C GLY A 26 -18.45 -1.66 0.29
N ALA A 27 -18.28 -0.52 0.96
CA ALA A 27 -16.98 0.13 1.10
C ALA A 27 -15.97 -0.79 1.83
N PRO A 28 -14.70 -0.79 1.41
CA PRO A 28 -13.64 -1.48 2.14
C PRO A 28 -13.36 -0.81 3.49
N THR A 29 -12.81 -1.57 4.43
CA THR A 29 -12.31 -1.07 5.71
C THR A 29 -10.79 -0.81 5.68
N TRP A 30 -10.12 -1.35 4.68
CA TRP A 30 -8.70 -1.15 4.40
C TRP A 30 -8.38 -1.48 2.94
N MET A 31 -7.35 -0.84 2.37
CA MET A 31 -6.90 -1.09 0.99
C MET A 31 -5.38 -1.15 0.87
N ALA A 32 -4.90 -2.04 -0.05
CA ALA A 32 -3.58 -1.93 -0.65
C ALA A 32 -3.75 -1.50 -2.12
N VAL A 33 -3.00 -0.49 -2.53
CA VAL A 33 -3.11 0.11 -3.87
C VAL A 33 -1.73 0.17 -4.52
N HIS A 34 -1.60 -0.50 -5.65
CA HIS A 34 -0.37 -0.49 -6.43
C HIS A 34 -0.66 -0.04 -7.85
N GLY A 35 0.19 0.82 -8.37
CA GLY A 35 0.09 1.30 -9.74
C GLY A 35 1.46 1.46 -10.37
N THR A 36 1.55 1.38 -11.69
CA THR A 36 2.80 1.69 -12.37
C THR A 36 3.18 3.15 -12.13
N TYR A 37 4.46 3.47 -12.19
CA TYR A 37 5.00 4.79 -11.83
C TYR A 37 4.39 5.99 -12.62
N HIS A 38 3.67 5.71 -13.70
CA HIS A 38 2.89 6.71 -14.46
C HIS A 38 1.72 7.31 -13.66
N HIS A 39 1.22 6.56 -12.68
CA HIS A 39 0.19 7.03 -11.77
C HIS A 39 0.86 7.76 -10.60
N ALA A 40 0.94 9.09 -10.67
CA ALA A 40 1.60 9.88 -9.63
C ALA A 40 1.01 9.65 -8.24
N GLY A 41 1.85 9.33 -7.26
CA GLY A 41 1.45 8.99 -5.90
C GLY A 41 0.58 10.03 -5.21
N GLU A 42 0.87 11.33 -5.41
CA GLU A 42 0.04 12.41 -4.88
C GLU A 42 -1.39 12.38 -5.45
N THR A 43 -1.53 12.13 -6.76
CA THR A 43 -2.84 12.01 -7.41
C THR A 43 -3.58 10.77 -6.93
N VAL A 44 -2.88 9.64 -6.75
CA VAL A 44 -3.44 8.41 -6.19
C VAL A 44 -3.99 8.69 -4.79
N THR A 45 -3.17 9.28 -3.92
CA THR A 45 -3.55 9.61 -2.54
C THR A 45 -4.76 10.53 -2.47
N ALA A 46 -4.73 11.66 -3.18
CA ALA A 46 -5.83 12.61 -3.16
C ALA A 46 -7.14 12.02 -3.69
N THR A 47 -7.05 11.19 -4.74
CA THR A 47 -8.23 10.53 -5.32
C THR A 47 -8.81 9.49 -4.38
N LEU A 48 -7.99 8.67 -3.73
CA LEU A 48 -8.45 7.67 -2.76
C LEU A 48 -9.10 8.32 -1.53
N GLN A 49 -8.52 9.40 -1.02
CA GLN A 49 -9.11 10.16 0.09
C GLN A 49 -10.49 10.71 -0.26
N ALA A 50 -10.71 11.10 -1.52
CA ALA A 50 -12.02 11.57 -1.99
C ALA A 50 -13.01 10.41 -2.23
N LEU A 51 -12.56 9.26 -2.75
CA LEU A 51 -13.42 8.10 -3.03
C LEU A 51 -13.81 7.34 -1.77
N ALA A 52 -12.89 7.22 -0.82
CA ALA A 52 -13.05 6.43 0.40
C ALA A 52 -12.61 7.23 1.65
N PRO A 53 -13.35 8.28 2.03
CA PRO A 53 -12.97 9.12 3.15
C PRO A 53 -12.83 8.32 4.45
N GLY A 54 -11.68 8.45 5.11
CA GLY A 54 -11.40 7.79 6.38
C GLY A 54 -11.03 6.31 6.28
N VAL A 55 -11.03 5.71 5.11
CA VAL A 55 -10.53 4.35 4.92
C VAL A 55 -9.01 4.37 4.86
N PRO A 56 -8.31 3.65 5.75
CA PRO A 56 -6.86 3.54 5.70
C PRO A 56 -6.41 2.75 4.46
N PHE A 57 -5.37 3.22 3.80
CA PHE A 57 -4.76 2.55 2.67
C PHE A 57 -3.24 2.70 2.67
N GLN A 58 -2.57 1.76 2.08
CA GLN A 58 -1.13 1.78 1.80
C GLN A 58 -0.88 1.32 0.37
N GLY A 59 0.31 1.52 -0.13
CA GLY A 59 0.69 1.05 -1.46
C GLY A 59 1.98 1.68 -1.95
N GLY A 60 2.23 1.50 -3.23
CA GLY A 60 3.41 2.03 -3.89
C GLY A 60 3.39 1.73 -5.38
N SER A 61 4.44 2.11 -6.06
CA SER A 61 4.58 1.86 -7.48
C SER A 61 5.00 0.40 -7.78
N SER A 62 4.53 -0.12 -8.91
CA SER A 62 4.85 -1.45 -9.43
C SER A 62 5.50 -1.35 -10.81
N CYS A 63 6.21 -2.41 -11.23
CA CYS A 63 6.90 -2.49 -12.52
C CYS A 63 5.95 -3.07 -13.58
N LEU A 64 5.79 -2.34 -14.69
CA LEU A 64 5.11 -2.76 -15.94
C LEU A 64 3.64 -3.17 -15.85
N GLY A 65 3.05 -3.22 -14.67
CA GLY A 65 1.66 -3.61 -14.48
C GLY A 65 1.36 -4.05 -13.05
N VAL A 66 0.18 -4.62 -12.85
CA VAL A 66 -0.30 -5.13 -11.56
C VAL A 66 -0.83 -6.55 -11.70
N MET A 67 -0.87 -7.28 -10.60
CA MET A 67 -1.39 -8.65 -10.57
C MET A 67 -2.61 -8.72 -9.65
N THR A 68 -3.63 -9.45 -10.10
CA THR A 68 -4.80 -9.80 -9.30
C THR A 68 -5.04 -11.31 -9.36
N GLU A 69 -6.10 -11.81 -8.73
CA GLU A 69 -6.54 -13.19 -8.86
C GLU A 69 -6.89 -13.59 -10.31
N ALA A 70 -7.14 -12.62 -11.19
CA ALA A 70 -7.45 -12.83 -12.61
C ALA A 70 -6.20 -12.84 -13.51
N GLY A 71 -5.00 -12.60 -12.95
CA GLY A 71 -3.74 -12.61 -13.69
C GLY A 71 -3.03 -11.24 -13.68
N PHE A 72 -2.09 -11.10 -14.61
CA PHE A 72 -1.32 -9.87 -14.83
C PHE A 72 -2.07 -8.91 -15.75
N HIS A 73 -2.10 -7.63 -15.36
CA HIS A 73 -2.82 -6.57 -16.07
C HIS A 73 -1.88 -5.42 -16.39
N SER A 74 -1.77 -5.14 -17.68
CA SER A 74 -0.95 -4.05 -18.21
C SER A 74 -1.45 -3.68 -19.61
N GLU A 75 -1.48 -2.40 -19.89
CA GLU A 75 -1.66 -1.86 -21.24
C GLU A 75 -0.58 -0.80 -21.45
N GLU A 76 0.30 -1.04 -22.41
CA GLU A 76 1.46 -0.19 -22.68
C GLU A 76 2.34 0.11 -21.43
N GLY A 77 2.45 -0.86 -20.52
CA GLY A 77 3.20 -0.68 -19.27
C GLY A 77 2.45 0.09 -18.19
N MET A 78 1.16 0.31 -18.35
CA MET A 78 0.28 0.98 -17.37
C MET A 78 -0.67 -0.02 -16.73
N GLY A 79 -0.86 0.13 -15.44
CA GLY A 79 -1.82 -0.65 -14.67
C GLY A 79 -1.91 -0.12 -13.24
N LEU A 80 -3.10 -0.19 -12.67
CA LEU A 80 -3.40 0.15 -11.29
C LEU A 80 -4.30 -0.93 -10.71
N GLY A 81 -3.94 -1.45 -9.54
CA GLY A 81 -4.69 -2.48 -8.83
C GLY A 81 -5.02 -2.06 -7.41
N ILE A 82 -6.18 -2.50 -6.95
CA ILE A 82 -6.64 -2.30 -5.57
C ILE A 82 -7.02 -3.67 -4.98
N LEU A 83 -6.41 -4.02 -3.86
CA LEU A 83 -6.90 -5.05 -2.96
C LEU A 83 -7.64 -4.36 -1.82
N GLY A 84 -8.88 -4.74 -1.56
CA GLY A 84 -9.65 -4.24 -0.43
C GLY A 84 -10.06 -5.36 0.51
N ILE A 85 -10.10 -5.03 1.79
CA ILE A 85 -10.67 -5.86 2.85
C ILE A 85 -11.94 -5.15 3.36
N ARG A 86 -13.00 -5.90 3.52
CA ARG A 86 -14.21 -5.44 4.20
C ARG A 86 -14.43 -6.29 5.44
N ASP A 87 -13.94 -5.78 6.55
CA ASP A 87 -14.04 -6.39 7.88
C ASP A 87 -14.40 -5.29 8.89
N PRO A 88 -15.70 -5.09 9.15
CA PRO A 88 -16.16 -4.01 10.03
C PRO A 88 -15.70 -4.13 11.49
N GLU A 89 -15.27 -5.32 11.92
CA GLU A 89 -14.76 -5.58 13.27
C GLU A 89 -13.23 -5.54 13.33
N GLY A 90 -12.58 -5.52 12.17
CA GLY A 90 -11.12 -5.42 12.06
C GLY A 90 -10.60 -4.04 12.46
N VAL A 91 -9.42 -4.02 13.03
CA VAL A 91 -8.71 -2.78 13.38
C VAL A 91 -7.50 -2.65 12.46
N TYR A 92 -7.44 -1.57 11.73
CA TYR A 92 -6.42 -1.28 10.74
C TYR A 92 -5.76 0.07 11.01
N GLY A 93 -4.45 0.11 10.95
CA GLY A 93 -3.67 1.35 11.00
C GLY A 93 -2.63 1.37 9.89
N VAL A 94 -2.34 2.53 9.39
CA VAL A 94 -1.28 2.76 8.38
C VAL A 94 -0.31 3.78 8.93
N GLY A 95 0.97 3.49 8.80
CA GLY A 95 2.06 4.41 9.11
C GLY A 95 2.96 4.56 7.89
N CYS A 96 3.53 5.74 7.74
CA CYS A 96 4.45 6.06 6.66
C CYS A 96 5.58 6.90 7.22
N ALA A 97 6.81 6.52 6.93
CA ALA A 97 8.00 7.29 7.28
C ALA A 97 8.85 7.52 6.04
N GLU A 98 9.49 8.67 5.97
CA GLU A 98 10.47 8.94 4.93
C GLU A 98 11.69 8.03 5.13
N LEU A 99 12.17 7.43 4.03
CA LEU A 99 13.41 6.67 4.07
C LEU A 99 14.59 7.64 4.19
N THR A 100 15.24 7.60 5.34
CA THR A 100 16.43 8.40 5.63
C THR A 100 17.70 7.53 5.56
N LEU A 101 18.87 8.12 5.85
CA LEU A 101 20.13 7.36 5.98
C LEU A 101 20.09 6.34 7.13
N ASP A 102 19.16 6.49 8.08
CA ASP A 102 18.85 5.49 9.10
C ASP A 102 17.54 4.80 8.73
N ALA A 103 17.62 3.81 7.85
CA ALA A 103 16.48 3.04 7.39
C ALA A 103 15.80 2.26 8.53
N ARG A 104 16.55 1.88 9.55
CA ARG A 104 16.04 1.21 10.74
C ARG A 104 15.14 2.13 11.55
N GLU A 105 15.53 3.40 11.74
CA GLU A 105 14.67 4.40 12.40
C GLU A 105 13.41 4.65 11.58
N SER A 106 13.51 4.70 10.24
CA SER A 106 12.35 4.85 9.36
C SER A 106 11.35 3.70 9.54
N GLY A 107 11.82 2.46 9.63
CA GLY A 107 10.98 1.28 9.92
C GLY A 107 10.29 1.36 11.28
N ARG A 108 11.04 1.78 12.31
CA ARG A 108 10.53 1.96 13.69
C ARG A 108 9.46 3.04 13.76
N GLU A 109 9.67 4.15 13.09
CA GLU A 109 8.71 5.25 13.05
C GLU A 109 7.42 4.84 12.31
N ALA A 110 7.54 4.16 11.16
CA ALA A 110 6.39 3.71 10.39
C ALA A 110 5.48 2.78 11.21
N ILE A 111 6.04 1.78 11.91
CA ILE A 111 5.22 0.86 12.72
C ILE A 111 4.59 1.55 13.93
N LYS A 112 5.29 2.50 14.58
CA LYS A 112 4.72 3.28 15.67
C LYS A 112 3.52 4.11 15.21
N GLN A 113 3.64 4.79 14.06
CA GLN A 113 2.53 5.54 13.46
C GLN A 113 1.35 4.62 13.12
N ALA A 114 1.61 3.43 12.56
CA ALA A 114 0.57 2.47 12.24
C ALA A 114 -0.20 2.04 13.50
N LEU A 115 0.48 1.73 14.60
CA LEU A 115 -0.14 1.38 15.88
C LEU A 115 -0.96 2.54 16.46
N GLN A 116 -0.43 3.76 16.43
CA GLN A 116 -1.14 4.96 16.88
C GLN A 116 -2.40 5.20 16.05
N ASN A 117 -2.32 5.10 14.73
CA ASN A 117 -3.45 5.28 13.82
C ASN A 117 -4.50 4.17 13.97
N ALA A 118 -4.09 2.96 14.38
CA ALA A 118 -4.99 1.88 14.76
C ALA A 118 -5.62 2.06 16.16
N GLY A 119 -5.14 3.01 16.95
CA GLY A 119 -5.53 3.16 18.36
C GLY A 119 -5.13 1.96 19.22
N GLN A 120 -4.04 1.27 18.87
CA GLN A 120 -3.60 0.04 19.53
C GLN A 120 -2.21 0.21 20.16
N ASN A 121 -2.01 -0.49 21.29
CA ASN A 121 -0.72 -0.57 21.98
C ASN A 121 -0.17 -2.00 22.01
N THR A 122 -0.82 -2.93 21.32
CA THR A 122 -0.41 -4.33 21.23
C THR A 122 0.06 -4.66 19.83
N PRO A 123 1.00 -5.59 19.65
CA PRO A 123 1.45 -6.01 18.34
C PRO A 123 0.28 -6.46 17.45
N PRO A 124 0.29 -6.13 16.15
CA PRO A 124 -0.75 -6.53 15.22
C PRO A 124 -0.65 -8.03 14.93
N ARG A 125 -1.67 -8.60 14.30
CA ARG A 125 -1.65 -10.01 13.86
C ARG A 125 -0.85 -10.21 12.57
N VAL A 126 -0.74 -9.18 11.75
CA VAL A 126 0.00 -9.17 10.49
C VAL A 126 0.38 -7.74 10.13
N ILE A 127 1.51 -7.59 9.48
CA ILE A 127 1.97 -6.33 8.91
C ILE A 127 2.03 -6.51 7.40
N TRP A 128 1.46 -5.55 6.67
CA TRP A 128 1.68 -5.43 5.23
C TRP A 128 2.58 -4.23 4.96
N ILE A 129 3.73 -4.48 4.34
CA ILE A 129 4.72 -3.46 4.03
C ILE A 129 4.79 -3.19 2.52
N THR A 130 4.96 -1.92 2.17
CA THR A 130 5.50 -1.48 0.89
C THR A 130 6.59 -0.48 1.21
N CYS A 131 7.80 -0.70 0.73
CA CYS A 131 8.96 0.15 1.04
C CYS A 131 9.76 0.49 -0.22
N ALA A 132 10.62 1.49 -0.14
CA ALA A 132 11.62 1.74 -1.16
C ALA A 132 12.64 0.59 -1.21
N PRO A 133 13.17 0.24 -2.38
CA PRO A 133 14.17 -0.82 -2.50
C PRO A 133 15.55 -0.38 -1.99
N GLY A 134 16.31 -1.33 -1.44
CA GLY A 134 17.72 -1.20 -1.10
C GLY A 134 18.07 -1.42 0.37
N ASP A 135 17.19 -1.04 1.29
CA ASP A 135 17.44 -1.14 2.75
C ASP A 135 16.37 -1.98 3.47
N GLU A 136 15.79 -2.95 2.78
CA GLU A 136 14.65 -3.74 3.30
C GLU A 136 14.98 -4.44 4.61
N GLU A 137 16.18 -4.99 4.77
CA GLU A 137 16.60 -5.69 5.98
C GLU A 137 16.64 -4.75 7.19
N GLU A 138 17.15 -3.53 7.01
CA GLU A 138 17.20 -2.53 8.07
C GLU A 138 15.80 -1.99 8.40
N ILE A 139 14.95 -1.79 7.42
CA ILE A 139 13.55 -1.41 7.63
C ILE A 139 12.83 -2.49 8.45
N LEU A 140 12.97 -3.76 8.09
CA LEU A 140 12.36 -4.89 8.82
C LEU A 140 12.87 -4.98 10.25
N ALA A 141 14.18 -4.82 10.46
CA ALA A 141 14.77 -4.78 11.81
C ALA A 141 14.20 -3.61 12.64
N GLY A 142 14.01 -2.45 12.02
CA GLY A 142 13.37 -1.30 12.68
C GLY A 142 11.92 -1.55 13.08
N ILE A 143 11.16 -2.25 12.24
CA ILE A 143 9.79 -2.65 12.56
C ILE A 143 9.76 -3.60 13.76
N GLU A 144 10.63 -4.62 13.80
CA GLU A 144 10.73 -5.54 14.93
C GLU A 144 11.11 -4.82 16.23
N GLU A 145 12.04 -3.88 16.19
CA GLU A 145 12.40 -3.04 17.33
C GLU A 145 11.23 -2.17 17.79
N GLY A 146 10.48 -1.61 16.85
CA GLY A 146 9.29 -0.80 17.17
C GLY A 146 8.13 -1.60 17.79
N LEU A 147 8.20 -2.93 17.72
CA LEU A 147 7.29 -3.88 18.36
C LEU A 147 7.86 -4.51 19.64
N ASP A 148 8.92 -3.94 20.22
CA ASP A 148 9.60 -4.47 21.39
C ASP A 148 10.05 -5.95 21.21
N GLY A 149 10.43 -6.32 20.01
CA GLY A 149 10.86 -7.68 19.64
C GLY A 149 9.72 -8.71 19.49
N ALA A 150 8.48 -8.28 19.42
CA ALA A 150 7.39 -9.19 19.14
C ALA A 150 7.46 -9.72 17.70
N HIS A 151 7.38 -11.04 17.56
CA HIS A 151 7.37 -11.67 16.23
C HIS A 151 5.98 -11.59 15.60
N VAL A 152 5.86 -10.78 14.56
CA VAL A 152 4.63 -10.60 13.78
C VAL A 152 4.90 -11.00 12.33
N PRO A 153 4.04 -11.77 11.67
CA PRO A 153 4.18 -12.05 10.25
C PRO A 153 4.18 -10.76 9.43
N ILE A 154 5.19 -10.58 8.58
CA ILE A 154 5.31 -9.45 7.66
C ILE A 154 5.16 -9.97 6.25
N ILE A 155 4.28 -9.34 5.46
CA ILE A 155 4.05 -9.62 4.05
C ILE A 155 4.20 -8.33 3.25
N GLY A 156 4.59 -8.45 2.00
CA GLY A 156 4.72 -7.29 1.11
C GLY A 156 6.01 -7.33 0.32
N GLY A 157 6.54 -6.17 -0.01
CA GLY A 157 7.75 -6.04 -0.83
C GLY A 157 8.09 -4.59 -1.12
N SER A 158 9.04 -4.41 -2.04
CA SER A 158 9.56 -3.12 -2.41
C SER A 158 8.80 -2.53 -3.60
N SER A 159 8.67 -1.21 -3.61
CA SER A 159 8.22 -0.45 -4.76
C SER A 159 9.18 -0.63 -5.94
N ALA A 160 8.69 -0.45 -7.15
CA ALA A 160 9.48 -0.55 -8.37
C ALA A 160 9.00 0.44 -9.42
N ASP A 161 9.85 0.69 -10.43
CA ASP A 161 9.50 1.43 -11.62
C ASP A 161 9.72 0.61 -12.90
N ASN A 162 9.19 1.08 -14.02
CA ASN A 162 9.29 0.38 -15.31
C ASN A 162 10.69 0.42 -15.93
N THR A 163 11.55 1.32 -15.49
CA THR A 163 12.82 1.67 -16.17
C THR A 163 14.05 1.49 -15.28
N VAL A 164 13.85 1.16 -13.99
CA VAL A 164 14.92 1.04 -12.99
C VAL A 164 15.73 2.33 -12.85
N GLU A 165 15.03 3.47 -12.90
CA GLU A 165 15.63 4.81 -12.81
C GLU A 165 15.39 5.49 -11.46
N GLY A 166 14.82 4.79 -10.50
CA GLY A 166 14.51 5.33 -9.19
C GLY A 166 13.25 6.20 -9.14
N LYS A 167 12.28 5.91 -10.02
CA LYS A 167 11.01 6.66 -10.12
C LYS A 167 9.87 6.02 -9.31
N TRP A 168 10.20 5.17 -8.35
CA TRP A 168 9.22 4.56 -7.45
C TRP A 168 8.73 5.55 -6.39
N TYR A 169 7.58 5.25 -5.79
CA TYR A 169 7.02 5.93 -4.62
C TYR A 169 6.34 4.93 -3.70
#